data_42a6a838130b2b028b19c5a4b062b7cc
#
_entry.id   42a6a838130b2b028b19c5a4b062b7cc
#
_cell.length_a   1.000
_cell.length_b   1.000
_cell.length_c   1.000
_cell.angle_alpha   90.00
_cell.angle_beta   90.00
_cell.angle_gamma   90.00
#
_symmetry.space_group_name_H-M   'P 1'
#
loop_
_entity.id
_entity.type
_entity.pdbx_description
1 polymer ?
#
loop_
_entity_poly.entity_id
_entity_poly.type
_entity_poly.pdbx_seq_one_letter_code
_entity_poly.pdbx_strand_id
1 'polypeptide(L)'
;MCIRDRLKGELMDGFLLIDKAGAMTSHDVVAKVRKKLDTKKVGHAGTLDPMATGVLVLGVGIATRLLPYITDGKKAYQATILLGAATHTDDKEGDITFTADKSVLANISDKEITDELGKFVGKIKQRPSSVSAIKIDGKTAHARVLSLIHISEPTRPY
;
A
#
# COMPACT_ATOMS: atom_id res chain seq x y z
N MET A 1 -17.17 -29.31 13.55
CA MET A 1 -17.62 -28.15 14.36
C MET A 1 -17.28 -26.91 13.59
N CYS A 2 -18.28 -26.26 12.99
CA CYS A 2 -18.06 -25.10 12.10
C CYS A 2 -17.71 -23.88 12.92
N ILE A 3 -16.71 -23.09 12.47
CA ILE A 3 -16.29 -21.81 13.07
C ILE A 3 -17.48 -20.84 13.25
N ARG A 4 -18.56 -21.05 12.49
CA ARG A 4 -19.76 -20.22 12.50
C ARG A 4 -20.53 -20.23 13.84
N ASP A 5 -20.44 -21.29 14.62
CA ASP A 5 -21.26 -21.46 15.84
C ASP A 5 -20.58 -20.88 17.09
N ARG A 6 -19.30 -20.57 17.03
CA ARG A 6 -18.50 -20.05 18.16
C ARG A 6 -18.49 -18.51 18.25
N LEU A 7 -19.03 -17.79 17.27
CA LEU A 7 -18.84 -16.35 17.11
C LEU A 7 -20.00 -15.45 17.55
N LYS A 8 -21.07 -16.02 18.08
CA LYS A 8 -22.17 -15.23 18.65
C LYS A 8 -21.97 -15.06 20.17
N GLY A 9 -21.39 -13.91 20.54
CA GLY A 9 -21.37 -13.45 21.93
C GLY A 9 -20.01 -13.37 22.63
N GLU A 10 -18.93 -13.93 22.07
CA GLU A 10 -17.60 -13.73 22.64
C GLU A 10 -16.88 -12.56 21.96
N LEU A 11 -16.38 -11.61 22.76
CA LEU A 11 -15.49 -10.56 22.30
C LEU A 11 -14.22 -11.21 21.76
N MET A 12 -14.09 -11.27 20.43
CA MET A 12 -12.86 -11.76 19.80
C MET A 12 -11.81 -10.65 19.81
N ASP A 13 -10.74 -10.89 20.55
CA ASP A 13 -9.53 -10.05 20.53
C ASP A 13 -8.39 -10.82 19.88
N GLY A 14 -7.71 -10.23 18.90
CA GLY A 14 -6.59 -10.89 18.25
C GLY A 14 -6.26 -10.32 16.86
N PHE A 15 -5.35 -11.01 16.18
CA PHE A 15 -4.97 -10.66 14.82
C PHE A 15 -5.57 -11.66 13.82
N LEU A 16 -5.93 -11.13 12.65
CA LEU A 16 -6.31 -11.92 11.49
C LEU A 16 -5.32 -11.64 10.36
N LEU A 17 -4.80 -12.69 9.75
CA LEU A 17 -4.01 -12.61 8.53
C LEU A 17 -4.94 -12.89 7.36
N ILE A 18 -5.13 -11.90 6.51
CA ILE A 18 -6.01 -11.99 5.34
C ILE A 18 -5.15 -11.91 4.09
N ASP A 19 -5.32 -12.87 3.19
CA ASP A 19 -4.84 -12.73 1.82
C ASP A 19 -5.80 -11.81 1.08
N LYS A 20 -5.38 -10.53 0.91
CA LYS A 20 -6.21 -9.53 0.27
C LYS A 20 -6.24 -9.79 -1.25
N ALA A 21 -7.43 -10.00 -1.78
CA ALA A 21 -7.63 -10.08 -3.21
C ALA A 21 -7.41 -8.72 -3.90
N GLY A 22 -7.07 -8.74 -5.18
CA GLY A 22 -7.05 -7.55 -6.03
C GLY A 22 -8.43 -6.90 -6.17
N ALA A 23 -8.46 -5.70 -6.73
CA ALA A 23 -9.66 -4.90 -6.97
C ALA A 23 -10.49 -4.57 -5.72
N MET A 24 -9.86 -4.56 -4.53
CA MET A 24 -10.50 -4.11 -3.29
C MET A 24 -9.49 -3.38 -2.40
N THR A 25 -9.98 -2.37 -1.68
CA THR A 25 -9.17 -1.60 -0.73
C THR A 25 -8.96 -2.35 0.58
N SER A 26 -7.95 -1.96 1.35
CA SER A 26 -7.76 -2.47 2.72
C SER A 26 -8.97 -2.16 3.61
N HIS A 27 -9.65 -1.03 3.38
CA HIS A 27 -10.87 -0.67 4.11
C HIS A 27 -12.06 -1.57 3.78
N ASP A 28 -12.20 -2.05 2.54
CA ASP A 28 -13.25 -2.99 2.16
C ASP A 28 -13.09 -4.32 2.91
N VAL A 29 -11.84 -4.77 3.08
CA VAL A 29 -11.53 -5.96 3.88
C VAL A 29 -11.94 -5.74 5.33
N VAL A 30 -11.57 -4.60 5.93
CA VAL A 30 -11.96 -4.23 7.30
C VAL A 30 -13.49 -4.20 7.43
N ALA A 31 -14.21 -3.60 6.47
CA ALA A 31 -15.68 -3.53 6.49
C ALA A 31 -16.33 -4.92 6.44
N LYS A 32 -15.81 -5.82 5.59
CA LYS A 32 -16.28 -7.22 5.51
C LYS A 32 -16.05 -7.96 6.82
N VAL A 33 -14.89 -7.79 7.46
CA VAL A 33 -14.58 -8.44 8.74
C VAL A 33 -15.44 -7.87 9.86
N ARG A 34 -15.64 -6.55 9.92
CA ARG A 34 -16.56 -5.92 10.89
C ARG A 34 -17.97 -6.51 10.80
N LYS A 35 -18.48 -6.64 9.58
CA LYS A 35 -19.81 -7.25 9.34
C LYS A 35 -19.85 -8.71 9.75
N LYS A 36 -18.79 -9.48 9.46
CA LYS A 36 -18.76 -10.92 9.75
C LYS A 36 -18.64 -11.24 11.23
N LEU A 37 -17.90 -10.41 11.99
CA LEU A 37 -17.65 -10.57 13.42
C LEU A 37 -18.60 -9.75 14.29
N ASP A 38 -19.51 -9.00 13.68
CA ASP A 38 -20.45 -8.09 14.35
C ASP A 38 -19.75 -7.16 15.36
N THR A 39 -18.63 -6.55 14.93
CA THR A 39 -17.85 -5.63 15.75
C THR A 39 -17.35 -4.43 14.95
N LYS A 40 -17.36 -3.24 15.57
CA LYS A 40 -16.78 -2.03 14.98
C LYS A 40 -15.27 -1.93 15.21
N LYS A 41 -14.71 -2.67 16.19
CA LYS A 41 -13.31 -2.61 16.58
C LYS A 41 -12.47 -3.51 15.68
N VAL A 42 -12.25 -3.10 14.44
CA VAL A 42 -11.34 -3.75 13.49
C VAL A 42 -10.54 -2.66 12.77
N GLY A 43 -9.24 -2.84 12.67
CA GLY A 43 -8.31 -2.00 11.93
C GLY A 43 -7.29 -2.85 11.16
N HIS A 44 -6.44 -2.22 10.34
CA HIS A 44 -5.38 -2.90 9.60
C HIS A 44 -4.00 -2.31 9.89
N ALA A 45 -2.94 -3.13 9.77
CA ALA A 45 -1.54 -2.74 9.92
C ALA A 45 -0.90 -2.47 8.56
N GLY A 46 -1.14 -1.29 8.03
CA GLY A 46 -0.64 -0.87 6.72
C GLY A 46 -1.69 -0.98 5.61
N THR A 47 -1.59 -0.07 4.67
CA THR A 47 -2.48 -0.02 3.51
C THR A 47 -1.85 -0.77 2.35
N LEU A 48 -2.62 -1.64 1.71
CA LEU A 48 -2.33 -2.19 0.39
C LEU A 48 -3.20 -1.46 -0.63
N ASP A 49 -2.61 -1.10 -1.76
CA ASP A 49 -3.32 -0.50 -2.88
C ASP A 49 -4.40 -1.45 -3.43
N PRO A 50 -5.44 -0.95 -4.10
CA PRO A 50 -6.53 -1.78 -4.60
C PRO A 50 -6.05 -2.93 -5.48
N MET A 51 -5.06 -2.69 -6.35
CA MET A 51 -4.49 -3.70 -7.24
C MET A 51 -3.56 -4.71 -6.53
N ALA A 52 -2.95 -4.32 -5.38
CA ALA A 52 -2.04 -5.19 -4.66
C ALA A 52 -2.79 -6.34 -4.00
N THR A 53 -2.16 -7.51 -3.99
CA THR A 53 -2.64 -8.73 -3.32
C THR A 53 -1.69 -9.13 -2.21
N GLY A 54 -2.11 -10.07 -1.36
CA GLY A 54 -1.25 -10.65 -0.33
C GLY A 54 -1.63 -10.26 1.09
N VAL A 55 -0.70 -10.46 2.02
CA VAL A 55 -0.98 -10.44 3.46
C VAL A 55 -1.37 -9.06 3.95
N LEU A 56 -2.59 -8.95 4.44
CA LEU A 56 -3.10 -7.81 5.20
C LEU A 56 -3.36 -8.24 6.64
N VAL A 57 -2.63 -7.65 7.58
CA VAL A 57 -2.82 -7.94 9.01
C VAL A 57 -3.92 -7.06 9.56
N LEU A 58 -4.93 -7.67 10.14
CA LEU A 58 -6.01 -6.97 10.84
C LEU A 58 -5.90 -7.22 12.34
N GLY A 59 -6.17 -6.18 13.14
CA GLY A 59 -6.41 -6.29 14.57
C GLY A 59 -7.90 -6.22 14.86
N VAL A 60 -8.37 -7.07 15.74
CA VAL A 60 -9.77 -7.13 16.21
C VAL A 60 -9.81 -6.84 17.69
N GLY A 61 -10.79 -6.10 18.15
CA GLY A 61 -11.01 -5.77 19.55
C GLY A 61 -9.84 -4.97 20.15
N ILE A 62 -9.30 -5.42 21.28
CA ILE A 62 -8.17 -4.74 21.94
C ILE A 62 -6.87 -4.81 21.13
N ALA A 63 -6.71 -5.83 20.25
CA ALA A 63 -5.53 -5.96 19.41
C ALA A 63 -5.36 -4.82 18.41
N THR A 64 -6.39 -4.02 18.15
CA THR A 64 -6.27 -2.80 17.33
C THR A 64 -5.25 -1.81 17.90
N ARG A 65 -5.01 -1.81 19.22
CA ARG A 65 -4.02 -0.95 19.88
C ARG A 65 -2.57 -1.36 19.59
N LEU A 66 -2.37 -2.59 19.14
CA LEU A 66 -1.05 -3.16 18.83
C LEU A 66 -0.68 -2.99 17.35
N LEU A 67 -1.62 -2.56 16.50
CA LEU A 67 -1.39 -2.37 15.07
C LEU A 67 -0.22 -1.43 14.74
N PRO A 68 0.03 -0.31 15.47
CA PRO A 68 1.20 0.53 15.20
C PRO A 68 2.52 -0.23 15.23
N TYR A 69 2.72 -1.12 16.19
CA TYR A 69 3.95 -1.93 16.32
C TYR A 69 4.15 -2.89 15.14
N ILE A 70 3.05 -3.39 14.55
CA ILE A 70 3.10 -4.23 13.36
C ILE A 70 3.34 -3.38 12.11
N THR A 71 2.74 -2.19 12.05
CA THR A 71 2.91 -1.26 10.93
C THR A 71 4.36 -0.83 10.76
N ASP A 72 5.10 -0.66 11.86
CA ASP A 72 6.52 -0.28 11.86
C ASP A 72 7.46 -1.46 11.56
N GLY A 73 6.92 -2.68 11.42
CA GLY A 73 7.67 -3.88 11.10
C GLY A 73 8.18 -3.91 9.66
N LYS A 74 9.09 -4.86 9.39
CA LYS A 74 9.61 -5.10 8.03
C LYS A 74 8.49 -5.58 7.10
N LYS A 75 8.53 -5.09 5.87
CA LYS A 75 7.61 -5.48 4.78
C LYS A 75 8.40 -5.98 3.59
N ALA A 76 7.87 -6.98 2.90
CA ALA A 76 8.43 -7.48 1.65
C ALA A 76 7.35 -7.48 0.57
N TYR A 77 7.73 -7.08 -0.64
CA TYR A 77 6.84 -7.04 -1.79
C TYR A 77 7.51 -7.70 -2.98
N GLN A 78 6.71 -8.36 -3.79
CA GLN A 78 7.10 -8.78 -5.12
C GLN A 78 6.38 -7.91 -6.13
N ALA A 79 7.12 -7.27 -7.01
CA ALA A 79 6.56 -6.36 -8.01
C ALA A 79 7.07 -6.68 -9.40
N THR A 80 6.25 -6.41 -10.41
CA THR A 80 6.65 -6.42 -11.82
C THR A 80 6.70 -4.98 -12.29
N ILE A 81 7.87 -4.56 -12.79
CA ILE A 81 8.09 -3.21 -13.32
C ILE A 81 8.12 -3.31 -14.85
N LEU A 82 7.24 -2.58 -15.52
CA LEU A 82 7.25 -2.41 -16.96
C LEU A 82 8.10 -1.19 -17.32
N LEU A 83 9.22 -1.44 -17.99
CA LEU A 83 10.09 -0.36 -18.44
C LEU A 83 9.51 0.33 -19.68
N GLY A 84 9.85 1.61 -19.85
CA GLY A 84 9.53 2.37 -21.05
C GLY A 84 8.28 3.23 -20.97
N ALA A 85 7.56 3.24 -19.85
CA ALA A 85 6.47 4.17 -19.63
C ALA A 85 6.54 4.74 -18.21
N ALA A 86 6.14 5.99 -18.06
CA ALA A 86 5.89 6.62 -16.77
C ALA A 86 4.43 7.05 -16.70
N THR A 87 3.85 7.01 -15.50
CA THR A 87 2.48 7.44 -15.22
C THR A 87 2.48 8.52 -14.15
N HIS A 88 1.40 9.29 -14.05
CA HIS A 88 1.31 10.33 -13.02
C HIS A 88 1.11 9.78 -11.59
N THR A 89 0.71 8.51 -11.47
CA THR A 89 0.53 7.82 -10.18
C THR A 89 1.73 6.95 -9.79
N ASP A 90 2.72 6.81 -10.68
CA ASP A 90 3.85 5.89 -10.54
C ASP A 90 3.44 4.40 -10.49
N ASP A 91 2.24 4.07 -10.95
CA ASP A 91 1.71 2.72 -11.06
C ASP A 91 0.99 2.49 -12.41
N LYS A 92 0.48 1.27 -12.62
CA LYS A 92 -0.20 0.89 -13.87
C LYS A 92 -1.60 1.48 -14.05
N GLU A 93 -2.18 2.10 -13.02
CA GLU A 93 -3.54 2.62 -13.05
C GLU A 93 -3.59 4.08 -13.50
N GLY A 94 -2.44 4.77 -13.47
CA GLY A 94 -2.33 6.17 -13.89
C GLY A 94 -2.24 6.34 -15.40
N ASP A 95 -2.64 7.53 -15.87
CA ASP A 95 -2.45 7.92 -17.26
C ASP A 95 -0.96 8.02 -17.59
N ILE A 96 -0.59 7.56 -18.79
CA ILE A 96 0.78 7.60 -19.28
C ILE A 96 1.18 9.06 -19.52
N THR A 97 2.24 9.50 -18.87
CA THR A 97 2.82 10.84 -18.99
C THR A 97 4.05 10.88 -19.89
N PHE A 98 4.72 9.74 -20.02
CA PHE A 98 5.92 9.59 -20.84
C PHE A 98 6.00 8.18 -21.42
N THR A 99 6.49 8.07 -22.65
CA THR A 99 6.83 6.80 -23.30
C THR A 99 8.23 6.90 -23.90
N ALA A 100 9.09 5.94 -23.57
CA ALA A 100 10.44 5.85 -24.13
C ALA A 100 10.40 5.31 -25.57
N ASP A 101 11.42 5.70 -26.36
CA ASP A 101 11.61 5.13 -27.69
C ASP A 101 11.94 3.63 -27.58
N LYS A 102 11.37 2.84 -28.50
CA LYS A 102 11.61 1.38 -28.55
C LYS A 102 13.08 1.03 -28.79
N SER A 103 13.80 1.88 -29.52
CA SER A 103 15.23 1.68 -29.76
C SER A 103 16.07 1.81 -28.48
N VAL A 104 15.68 2.69 -27.57
CA VAL A 104 16.32 2.84 -26.26
C VAL A 104 16.09 1.60 -25.42
N LEU A 105 14.84 1.12 -25.38
CA LEU A 105 14.48 -0.07 -24.60
C LEU A 105 15.19 -1.34 -25.08
N ALA A 106 15.34 -1.49 -26.39
CA ALA A 106 16.00 -2.67 -26.99
C ALA A 106 17.50 -2.75 -26.65
N ASN A 107 18.11 -1.64 -26.25
CA ASN A 107 19.53 -1.57 -25.92
C ASN A 107 19.83 -1.63 -24.42
N ILE A 108 18.82 -1.69 -23.56
CA ILE A 108 19.02 -1.81 -22.10
C ILE A 108 19.49 -3.22 -21.76
N SER A 109 20.63 -3.33 -21.11
CA SER A 109 21.19 -4.59 -20.64
C SER A 109 20.72 -4.93 -19.23
N ASP A 110 20.71 -6.23 -18.88
CA ASP A 110 20.42 -6.68 -17.51
C ASP A 110 21.38 -6.10 -16.48
N LYS A 111 22.63 -5.81 -16.91
CA LYS A 111 23.61 -5.17 -16.04
C LYS A 111 23.20 -3.76 -15.66
N GLU A 112 22.76 -2.96 -16.63
CA GLU A 112 22.29 -1.58 -16.36
C GLU A 112 21.08 -1.60 -15.43
N ILE A 113 20.13 -2.53 -15.64
CA ILE A 113 18.98 -2.69 -14.73
C ILE A 113 19.45 -3.02 -13.32
N THR A 114 20.38 -3.97 -13.18
CA THR A 114 20.90 -4.39 -11.87
C THR A 114 21.65 -3.25 -11.18
N ASP A 115 22.46 -2.51 -11.90
CA ASP A 115 23.21 -1.36 -11.37
C ASP A 115 22.27 -0.25 -10.90
N GLU A 116 21.18 0.02 -11.63
CA GLU A 116 20.16 0.98 -11.21
C GLU A 116 19.39 0.52 -9.97
N LEU A 117 18.97 -0.76 -9.93
CA LEU A 117 18.29 -1.33 -8.74
C LEU A 117 19.18 -1.26 -7.50
N GLY A 118 20.52 -1.38 -7.67
CA GLY A 118 21.45 -1.24 -6.56
C GLY A 118 21.39 0.12 -5.86
N LYS A 119 20.96 1.18 -6.55
CA LYS A 119 20.80 2.52 -5.97
C LYS A 119 19.62 2.62 -4.99
N PHE A 120 18.72 1.65 -5.00
CA PHE A 120 17.57 1.60 -4.10
C PHE A 120 17.83 0.74 -2.85
N VAL A 121 19.07 0.26 -2.65
CA VAL A 121 19.44 -0.54 -1.49
C VAL A 121 19.96 0.34 -0.36
N GLY A 122 19.50 0.08 0.86
CA GLY A 122 19.92 0.80 2.08
C GLY A 122 19.07 2.02 2.39
N LYS A 123 19.65 3.00 3.07
CA LYS A 123 18.94 4.25 3.43
C LYS A 123 18.93 5.19 2.24
N ILE A 124 17.78 5.36 1.64
CA ILE A 124 17.59 6.26 0.50
C ILE A 124 16.59 7.36 0.84
N LYS A 125 16.67 8.48 0.12
CA LYS A 125 15.62 9.51 0.14
C LYS A 125 14.65 9.20 -0.98
N GLN A 126 13.38 9.03 -0.64
CA GLN A 126 12.32 8.80 -1.62
C GLN A 126 11.40 10.01 -1.68
N ARG A 127 11.16 10.51 -2.89
CA ARG A 127 10.11 11.48 -3.15
C ARG A 127 8.77 10.74 -3.22
N PRO A 128 7.82 11.04 -2.34
CA PRO A 128 6.50 10.43 -2.41
C PRO A 128 5.78 10.80 -3.71
N SER A 129 4.99 9.87 -4.25
CA SER A 129 4.09 10.20 -5.36
C SER A 129 3.12 11.32 -4.96
N SER A 130 2.83 12.21 -5.91
CA SER A 130 1.90 13.33 -5.72
C SER A 130 0.48 12.89 -5.37
N VAL A 131 0.12 11.65 -5.72
CA VAL A 131 -1.19 11.03 -5.43
C VAL A 131 -1.17 10.08 -4.23
N SER A 132 -0.09 10.12 -3.42
CA SER A 132 0.05 9.26 -2.24
C SER A 132 -0.91 9.66 -1.10
N ALA A 133 -1.17 8.70 -0.19
CA ALA A 133 -1.93 8.93 1.03
C ALA A 133 -1.15 9.66 2.14
N ILE A 134 0.08 10.09 1.88
CA ILE A 134 0.93 10.80 2.83
C ILE A 134 0.29 12.15 3.19
N LYS A 135 0.18 12.42 4.48
CA LYS A 135 -0.36 13.69 4.99
C LYS A 135 0.75 14.72 5.14
N ILE A 136 0.52 15.90 4.56
CA ILE A 136 1.33 17.10 4.71
C ILE A 136 0.41 18.17 5.29
N ASP A 137 0.73 18.74 6.46
CA ASP A 137 -0.10 19.70 7.17
C ASP A 137 -1.55 19.23 7.35
N GLY A 138 -1.73 17.95 7.71
CA GLY A 138 -3.04 17.34 7.97
C GLY A 138 -3.86 16.96 6.74
N LYS A 139 -3.46 17.34 5.52
CA LYS A 139 -4.14 16.98 4.26
C LYS A 139 -3.32 15.92 3.51
N THR A 140 -3.98 14.91 2.93
CA THR A 140 -3.29 13.91 2.10
C THR A 140 -2.79 14.55 0.80
N ALA A 141 -1.67 14.04 0.25
CA ALA A 141 -1.14 14.50 -1.03
C ALA A 141 -2.21 14.38 -2.14
N HIS A 142 -2.92 13.27 -2.20
CA HIS A 142 -4.05 13.06 -3.09
C HIS A 142 -5.15 14.15 -2.96
N ALA A 143 -5.54 14.55 -1.74
CA ALA A 143 -6.54 15.60 -1.54
C ALA A 143 -6.03 16.98 -2.01
N ARG A 144 -4.72 17.23 -1.96
CA ARG A 144 -4.10 18.46 -2.47
C ARG A 144 -4.12 18.50 -3.99
N VAL A 145 -3.79 17.41 -4.67
CA VAL A 145 -3.86 17.31 -6.14
C VAL A 145 -5.28 17.59 -6.63
N LEU A 146 -6.28 16.99 -6.01
CA LEU A 146 -7.69 17.24 -6.35
C LEU A 146 -8.13 18.69 -6.10
N SER A 147 -7.52 19.38 -5.14
CA SER A 147 -7.82 20.79 -4.83
C SER A 147 -6.98 21.80 -5.61
N LEU A 148 -6.15 21.35 -6.57
CA LEU A 148 -5.23 22.19 -7.37
C LEU A 148 -4.27 23.04 -6.53
N ILE A 149 -3.97 22.66 -5.29
CA ILE A 149 -3.04 23.37 -4.42
C ILE A 149 -1.63 22.87 -4.71
N HIS A 150 -0.69 23.78 -4.97
CA HIS A 150 0.73 23.49 -5.19
C HIS A 150 1.31 22.69 -4.02
N ILE A 151 1.89 21.52 -4.33
CA ILE A 151 2.57 20.65 -3.36
C ILE A 151 4.04 21.06 -3.33
N SER A 152 4.49 21.71 -2.26
CA SER A 152 5.91 21.79 -1.94
C SER A 152 6.39 20.42 -1.48
N GLU A 153 7.49 19.93 -2.04
CA GLU A 153 8.00 18.57 -1.86
C GLU A 153 8.48 18.27 -0.44
N PRO A 154 7.89 17.33 0.30
CA PRO A 154 8.52 16.80 1.50
C PRO A 154 9.42 15.61 1.16
N THR A 155 10.67 15.69 1.52
CA THR A 155 11.58 14.54 1.56
C THR A 155 11.48 13.88 2.93
N ARG A 156 11.12 12.60 3.00
CA ARG A 156 11.28 11.78 4.20
C ARG A 156 12.55 10.94 4.08
N PRO A 157 13.44 10.93 5.09
CA PRO A 157 14.44 9.89 5.23
C PRO A 157 13.76 8.61 5.72
N TYR A 158 14.06 7.49 5.10
CA TYR A 158 13.72 6.14 5.56
C TYR A 158 14.90 5.50 6.26
#